data_d42184abd8af4a41dde0d5fff975d7f4
#
_entry.id   d42184abd8af4a41dde0d5fff975d7f4
#
_cell.length_a   1.000
_cell.length_b   1.000
_cell.length_c   1.000
_cell.angle_alpha   90.00
_cell.angle_beta   90.00
_cell.angle_gamma   90.00
#
_symmetry.space_group_name_H-M   'P 1'
#
loop_
_entity.id
_entity.type
_entity.pdbx_description
1 polymer ?
#
loop_
_entity_poly.entity_id
_entity_poly.type
_entity_poly.pdbx_seq_one_letter_code
_entity_poly.pdbx_strand_id
1 'polypeptide(L)'
;MIYYFTYFGTKVLSWLYFPYTARNTRHIPRQGAFILASNHISNLDPVVLGICSVRRLNFMAKIELFKGALGFFLTNLGAYPVKRGESDFGAMRESLKRLKAGRVILIFVEGTRRIGNEPSQAQAGVGFLAIKSGVPIVPVYVQGTDKVMAPGTKFFKRGPVSAIFGEPFFVKDAPTYEEASQRILDKIYALA
;
A
#
# COMPACT_ATOMS: atom_id res chain seq x y z
N MET A 1 5.19 -6.77 19.89
CA MET A 1 6.65 -6.77 20.02
C MET A 1 7.33 -6.93 18.67
N ILE A 2 7.12 -8.01 17.90
CA ILE A 2 7.74 -8.28 16.58
C ILE A 2 7.57 -7.11 15.59
N TYR A 3 6.38 -6.53 15.49
CA TYR A 3 6.12 -5.36 14.60
C TYR A 3 7.07 -4.19 14.89
N TYR A 4 7.22 -3.79 16.14
CA TYR A 4 8.07 -2.64 16.50
C TYR A 4 9.54 -2.94 16.30
N PHE A 5 9.98 -4.16 16.59
CA PHE A 5 11.35 -4.61 16.33
C PHE A 5 11.67 -4.54 14.84
N THR A 6 10.77 -5.06 14.01
CA THR A 6 10.92 -5.01 12.55
C THR A 6 10.87 -3.59 12.02
N TYR A 7 9.93 -2.77 12.51
CA TYR A 7 9.82 -1.36 12.14
C TYR A 7 11.12 -0.60 12.43
N PHE A 8 11.68 -0.78 13.62
CA PHE A 8 12.94 -0.14 14.00
C PHE A 8 14.13 -0.66 13.18
N GLY A 9 14.24 -1.97 13.03
CA GLY A 9 15.30 -2.58 12.20
C GLY A 9 15.23 -2.12 10.74
N THR A 10 14.01 -2.00 10.18
CA THR A 10 13.82 -1.48 8.82
C THR A 10 14.21 -0.01 8.72
N LYS A 11 13.93 0.81 9.73
CA LYS A 11 14.39 2.22 9.77
C LYS A 11 15.92 2.33 9.77
N VAL A 12 16.59 1.51 10.55
CA VAL A 12 18.07 1.48 10.58
C VAL A 12 18.61 1.05 9.21
N LEU A 13 18.03 0.00 8.62
CA LEU A 13 18.42 -0.50 7.30
C LEU A 13 18.17 0.53 6.20
N SER A 14 17.06 1.27 6.28
CA SER A 14 16.73 2.32 5.32
C SER A 14 17.75 3.45 5.33
N TRP A 15 18.25 3.83 6.49
CA TRP A 15 19.28 4.85 6.61
C TRP A 15 20.57 4.47 5.85
N LEU A 16 20.90 3.18 5.82
CA LEU A 16 22.11 2.68 5.13
C LEU A 16 21.93 2.51 3.62
N TYR A 17 20.78 1.99 3.17
CA TYR A 17 20.57 1.55 1.79
C TYR A 17 19.62 2.43 0.98
N PHE A 18 18.57 2.96 1.59
CA PHE A 18 17.58 3.77 0.90
C PHE A 18 17.09 4.92 1.78
N PRO A 19 17.88 5.99 1.91
CA PRO A 19 17.42 7.17 2.66
C PRO A 19 16.06 7.59 2.11
N TYR A 20 15.07 7.73 3.00
CA TYR A 20 13.70 8.00 2.61
C TYR A 20 13.24 9.40 3.05
N THR A 21 12.36 9.98 2.23
CA THR A 21 11.67 11.23 2.55
C THR A 21 10.17 10.99 2.56
N ALA A 22 9.50 11.40 3.63
CA ALA A 22 8.05 11.37 3.73
C ALA A 22 7.51 12.80 3.77
N ARG A 23 6.71 13.18 2.75
CA ARG A 23 6.12 14.52 2.65
C ARG A 23 4.64 14.47 3.02
N ASN A 24 4.16 15.54 3.68
CA ASN A 24 2.75 15.72 4.02
C ASN A 24 2.16 14.63 4.93
N THR A 25 2.97 14.04 5.81
CA THR A 25 2.53 12.99 6.75
C THR A 25 1.42 13.46 7.70
N ARG A 26 1.19 14.78 7.82
CA ARG A 26 0.05 15.36 8.55
C ARG A 26 -1.31 14.96 7.97
N HIS A 27 -1.37 14.59 6.69
CA HIS A 27 -2.59 14.12 6.02
C HIS A 27 -2.99 12.70 6.44
N ILE A 28 -2.11 11.95 7.12
CA ILE A 28 -2.42 10.61 7.61
C ILE A 28 -3.30 10.72 8.86
N PRO A 29 -4.57 10.24 8.84
CA PRO A 29 -5.45 10.28 10.00
C PRO A 29 -4.83 9.51 11.18
N ARG A 30 -4.75 10.15 12.34
CA ARG A 30 -4.19 9.51 13.54
C ARG A 30 -5.11 8.47 14.16
N GLN A 31 -6.42 8.58 13.90
CA GLN A 31 -7.45 7.69 14.43
C GLN A 31 -8.42 7.27 13.32
N GLY A 32 -9.22 6.24 13.59
CA GLY A 32 -10.20 5.71 12.64
C GLY A 32 -9.58 4.85 11.54
N ALA A 33 -10.44 4.22 10.75
CA ALA A 33 -10.04 3.45 9.59
C ALA A 33 -9.87 4.36 8.37
N PHE A 34 -8.93 4.02 7.51
CA PHE A 34 -8.80 4.61 6.17
C PHE A 34 -8.11 3.64 5.21
N ILE A 35 -8.26 3.90 3.93
CA ILE A 35 -7.53 3.20 2.87
C ILE A 35 -6.34 4.07 2.49
N LEU A 36 -5.11 3.54 2.62
CA LEU A 36 -3.91 4.13 2.05
C LEU A 36 -3.75 3.57 0.64
N ALA A 37 -4.03 4.39 -0.37
CA ALA A 37 -4.00 3.98 -1.77
C ALA A 37 -2.71 4.47 -2.44
N SER A 38 -1.94 3.56 -3.03
CA SER A 38 -0.62 3.84 -3.61
C SER A 38 -0.48 3.30 -5.03
N ASN A 39 0.41 3.92 -5.82
CA ASN A 39 1.02 3.31 -6.99
C ASN A 39 1.93 2.14 -6.56
N HIS A 40 2.29 1.24 -7.49
CA HIS A 40 3.12 0.06 -7.19
C HIS A 40 4.21 -0.14 -8.24
N ILE A 41 5.46 0.13 -7.86
CA ILE A 41 6.63 0.08 -8.75
C ILE A 41 7.71 -0.90 -8.26
N SER A 42 7.67 -1.33 -6.98
CA SER A 42 8.70 -2.21 -6.40
C SER A 42 8.14 -3.12 -5.30
N ASN A 43 8.81 -4.23 -5.03
CA ASN A 43 8.57 -5.03 -3.82
C ASN A 43 8.91 -4.27 -2.53
N LEU A 44 9.67 -3.20 -2.63
CA LEU A 44 10.06 -2.36 -1.51
C LEU A 44 8.95 -1.38 -1.06
N ASP A 45 7.94 -1.12 -1.92
CA ASP A 45 6.88 -0.14 -1.64
C ASP A 45 6.16 -0.37 -0.31
N PRO A 46 5.70 -1.60 0.04
CA PRO A 46 5.04 -1.85 1.32
C PRO A 46 5.95 -1.53 2.52
N VAL A 47 7.24 -1.77 2.37
CA VAL A 47 8.25 -1.52 3.42
C VAL A 47 8.44 -0.01 3.60
N VAL A 48 8.65 0.73 2.50
CA VAL A 48 8.78 2.20 2.52
C VAL A 48 7.53 2.85 3.09
N LEU A 49 6.34 2.46 2.63
CA LEU A 49 5.08 2.98 3.15
C LEU A 49 4.89 2.63 4.63
N GLY A 50 5.31 1.43 5.05
CA GLY A 50 5.27 1.01 6.44
C GLY A 50 6.11 1.89 7.38
N ILE A 51 7.33 2.29 6.95
CA ILE A 51 8.20 3.16 7.75
C ILE A 51 7.82 4.65 7.67
N CYS A 52 7.18 5.08 6.56
CA CYS A 52 6.68 6.44 6.39
C CYS A 52 5.33 6.67 7.10
N SER A 53 4.55 5.62 7.31
CA SER A 53 3.25 5.73 7.96
C SER A 53 3.37 5.84 9.49
N VAL A 54 2.60 6.77 10.06
CA VAL A 54 2.47 6.90 11.54
C VAL A 54 1.51 5.85 12.12
N ARG A 55 0.85 5.05 11.27
CA ARG A 55 -0.12 4.02 11.63
C ARG A 55 0.31 2.67 11.08
N ARG A 56 0.04 1.61 11.85
CA ARG A 56 0.27 0.25 11.38
C ARG A 56 -0.59 -0.06 10.15
N LEU A 57 0.04 -0.45 9.06
CA LEU A 57 -0.62 -0.83 7.81
C LEU A 57 -0.99 -2.31 7.82
N ASN A 58 -2.13 -2.65 7.23
CA ASN A 58 -2.50 -4.01 6.86
C ASN A 58 -2.55 -4.07 5.33
N PHE A 59 -1.99 -5.10 4.73
CA PHE A 59 -1.87 -5.18 3.28
C PHE A 59 -2.00 -6.61 2.76
N MET A 60 -2.46 -6.72 1.51
CA MET A 60 -2.56 -8.01 0.82
C MET A 60 -1.19 -8.46 0.31
N ALA A 61 -0.87 -9.72 0.52
CA ALA A 61 0.33 -10.35 -0.04
C ALA A 61 -0.01 -11.71 -0.66
N LYS A 62 0.78 -12.15 -1.64
CA LYS A 62 0.56 -13.44 -2.31
C LYS A 62 0.50 -14.58 -1.31
N ILE A 63 -0.49 -15.46 -1.43
CA ILE A 63 -0.72 -16.58 -0.51
C ILE A 63 0.51 -17.51 -0.40
N GLU A 64 1.29 -17.64 -1.48
CA GLU A 64 2.50 -18.47 -1.52
C GLU A 64 3.59 -17.98 -0.54
N LEU A 65 3.54 -16.69 -0.14
CA LEU A 65 4.49 -16.11 0.80
C LEU A 65 4.18 -16.46 2.27
N PHE A 66 2.98 -17.01 2.55
CA PHE A 66 2.55 -17.33 3.91
C PHE A 66 2.97 -18.74 4.37
N LYS A 67 4.15 -19.19 3.95
CA LYS A 67 4.73 -20.48 4.34
C LYS A 67 5.88 -20.29 5.33
N GLY A 68 5.98 -21.18 6.33
CA GLY A 68 7.09 -21.22 7.28
C GLY A 68 7.31 -19.90 8.04
N ALA A 69 8.56 -19.60 8.35
CA ALA A 69 8.96 -18.41 9.11
C ALA A 69 8.57 -17.10 8.41
N LEU A 70 8.64 -17.04 7.08
CA LEU A 70 8.25 -15.86 6.31
C LEU A 70 6.76 -15.53 6.50
N GLY A 71 5.89 -16.55 6.44
CA GLY A 71 4.46 -16.38 6.65
C GLY A 71 4.13 -15.87 8.06
N PHE A 72 4.79 -16.41 9.08
CA PHE A 72 4.67 -15.92 10.45
C PHE A 72 5.07 -14.45 10.54
N PHE A 73 6.19 -14.07 9.95
CA PHE A 73 6.70 -12.70 9.95
C PHE A 73 5.74 -11.73 9.24
N LEU A 74 5.30 -12.07 8.02
CA LEU A 74 4.36 -11.26 7.25
C LEU A 74 3.04 -11.02 7.99
N THR A 75 2.49 -12.07 8.62
CA THR A 75 1.26 -11.98 9.41
C THR A 75 1.43 -10.99 10.58
N ASN A 76 2.55 -11.06 11.27
CA ASN A 76 2.86 -10.14 12.37
C ASN A 76 3.07 -8.69 11.90
N LEU A 77 3.50 -8.48 10.65
CA LEU A 77 3.57 -7.15 10.01
C LEU A 77 2.21 -6.61 9.58
N GLY A 78 1.16 -7.41 9.60
CA GLY A 78 -0.19 -7.01 9.20
C GLY A 78 -0.59 -7.47 7.81
N ALA A 79 0.26 -8.24 7.12
CA ALA A 79 -0.10 -8.85 5.86
C ALA A 79 -1.19 -9.91 6.03
N TYR A 80 -2.01 -10.09 4.99
CA TYR A 80 -2.98 -11.18 4.88
C TYR A 80 -2.98 -11.73 3.44
N PRO A 81 -3.29 -13.04 3.28
CA PRO A 81 -3.13 -13.71 2.00
C PRO A 81 -4.17 -13.28 0.97
N VAL A 82 -3.75 -13.22 -0.30
CA VAL A 82 -4.59 -13.05 -1.49
C VAL A 82 -4.16 -14.02 -2.58
N LYS A 83 -5.12 -14.62 -3.26
CA LYS A 83 -4.89 -15.37 -4.51
C LYS A 83 -4.90 -14.38 -5.67
N ARG A 84 -3.76 -14.18 -6.33
CA ARG A 84 -3.68 -13.30 -7.50
C ARG A 84 -4.18 -14.02 -8.75
N GLY A 85 -4.80 -13.26 -9.67
CA GLY A 85 -5.32 -13.78 -10.93
C GLY A 85 -6.77 -14.23 -10.90
N GLU A 86 -7.39 -14.30 -9.73
CA GLU A 86 -8.81 -14.55 -9.53
C GLU A 86 -9.42 -13.39 -8.73
N SER A 87 -10.73 -13.20 -8.88
CA SER A 87 -11.47 -12.27 -7.99
C SER A 87 -11.49 -12.86 -6.58
N ASP A 88 -10.49 -12.50 -5.75
CA ASP A 88 -10.42 -13.03 -4.38
C ASP A 88 -11.39 -12.28 -3.45
N PHE A 89 -12.65 -12.71 -3.48
CA PHE A 89 -13.69 -12.22 -2.57
C PHE A 89 -13.33 -12.40 -1.09
N GLY A 90 -12.50 -13.40 -0.76
CA GLY A 90 -12.02 -13.64 0.60
C GLY A 90 -11.13 -12.51 1.08
N ALA A 91 -10.16 -12.10 0.27
CA ALA A 91 -9.27 -10.99 0.59
C ALA A 91 -10.04 -9.65 0.68
N MET A 92 -11.03 -9.41 -0.20
CA MET A 92 -11.88 -8.23 -0.13
C MET A 92 -12.73 -8.21 1.15
N ARG A 93 -13.31 -9.35 1.53
CA ARG A 93 -14.07 -9.48 2.79
C ARG A 93 -13.19 -9.25 4.02
N GLU A 94 -11.98 -9.80 4.04
CA GLU A 94 -11.00 -9.59 5.12
C GLU A 94 -10.59 -8.12 5.20
N SER A 95 -10.41 -7.44 4.07
CA SER A 95 -10.14 -6.00 4.02
C SER A 95 -11.26 -5.19 4.67
N LEU A 96 -12.52 -5.46 4.29
CA LEU A 96 -13.69 -4.79 4.86
C LEU A 96 -13.81 -5.06 6.37
N LYS A 97 -13.55 -6.29 6.83
CA LYS A 97 -13.54 -6.65 8.24
C LYS A 97 -12.51 -5.84 9.02
N ARG A 98 -11.30 -5.68 8.47
CA ARG A 98 -10.24 -4.88 9.08
C ARG A 98 -10.58 -3.40 9.12
N LEU A 99 -11.15 -2.84 8.05
CA LEU A 99 -11.62 -1.45 8.03
C LEU A 99 -12.71 -1.22 9.09
N LYS A 100 -13.70 -2.12 9.21
CA LYS A 100 -14.70 -2.06 10.28
C LYS A 100 -14.11 -2.10 11.68
N ALA A 101 -12.97 -2.77 11.86
CA ALA A 101 -12.22 -2.81 13.12
C ALA A 101 -11.31 -1.60 13.35
N GLY A 102 -11.46 -0.51 12.58
CA GLY A 102 -10.69 0.73 12.74
C GLY A 102 -9.25 0.64 12.22
N ARG A 103 -8.91 -0.39 11.43
CA ARG A 103 -7.54 -0.61 10.92
C ARG A 103 -7.33 0.09 9.58
N VAL A 104 -6.07 0.33 9.28
CA VAL A 104 -5.64 0.93 8.00
C VAL A 104 -5.34 -0.18 6.99
N ILE A 105 -5.89 -0.05 5.79
CA ILE A 105 -5.59 -0.96 4.67
C ILE A 105 -4.70 -0.22 3.67
N LEU A 106 -3.51 -0.75 3.41
CA LEU A 106 -2.70 -0.37 2.26
C LEU A 106 -3.15 -1.18 1.05
N ILE A 107 -3.49 -0.50 -0.02
CA ILE A 107 -3.83 -1.11 -1.31
C ILE A 107 -3.07 -0.44 -2.45
N PHE A 108 -2.58 -1.26 -3.37
CA PHE A 108 -1.97 -0.81 -4.60
C PHE A 108 -3.03 -0.81 -5.70
N VAL A 109 -3.36 0.38 -6.21
CA VAL A 109 -4.53 0.60 -7.08
C VAL A 109 -4.41 -0.14 -8.42
N GLU A 110 -3.20 -0.38 -8.86
CA GLU A 110 -2.88 -1.09 -10.11
C GLU A 110 -2.97 -2.63 -9.95
N GLY A 111 -3.10 -3.14 -8.73
CA GLY A 111 -3.18 -4.58 -8.42
C GLY A 111 -1.88 -5.36 -8.64
N THR A 112 -1.08 -4.95 -9.60
CA THR A 112 0.23 -5.52 -9.93
C THR A 112 1.29 -4.43 -10.00
N ARG A 113 2.57 -4.82 -9.97
CA ARG A 113 3.65 -3.86 -10.13
C ARG A 113 3.72 -3.37 -11.58
N ARG A 114 3.84 -2.06 -11.74
CA ARG A 114 4.08 -1.44 -13.02
C ARG A 114 5.48 -1.81 -13.53
N ILE A 115 5.56 -2.22 -14.79
CA ILE A 115 6.81 -2.50 -15.50
C ILE A 115 6.88 -1.55 -16.69
N GLY A 116 7.93 -0.71 -16.73
CA GLY A 116 8.11 0.27 -17.82
C GLY A 116 7.16 1.47 -17.75
N ASN A 117 6.88 2.06 -18.92
CA ASN A 117 6.09 3.28 -19.08
C ASN A 117 4.62 3.01 -19.50
N GLU A 118 4.12 1.80 -19.32
CA GLU A 118 2.74 1.52 -19.66
C GLU A 118 1.78 2.36 -18.82
N PRO A 119 0.64 2.81 -19.40
CA PRO A 119 -0.38 3.52 -18.65
C PRO A 119 -0.88 2.67 -17.48
N SER A 120 -0.97 3.28 -16.31
CA SER A 120 -1.53 2.60 -15.14
C SER A 120 -3.04 2.44 -15.31
N GLN A 121 -3.53 1.23 -15.05
CA GLN A 121 -4.97 0.95 -15.01
C GLN A 121 -5.39 0.66 -13.58
N ALA A 122 -6.46 1.30 -13.15
CA ALA A 122 -7.03 1.07 -11.84
C ALA A 122 -7.82 -0.25 -11.80
N GLN A 123 -7.57 -1.07 -10.79
CA GLN A 123 -8.37 -2.26 -10.54
C GLN A 123 -9.64 -1.90 -9.75
N ALA A 124 -10.81 -2.39 -10.17
CA ALA A 124 -12.11 -2.11 -9.54
C ALA A 124 -12.17 -2.44 -8.03
N GLY A 125 -11.28 -3.29 -7.55
CA GLY A 125 -11.23 -3.71 -6.15
C GLY A 125 -11.01 -2.59 -5.15
N VAL A 126 -10.23 -1.56 -5.48
CA VAL A 126 -10.04 -0.42 -4.57
C VAL A 126 -11.29 0.45 -4.48
N GLY A 127 -11.97 0.70 -5.61
CA GLY A 127 -13.25 1.40 -5.64
C GLY A 127 -14.34 0.66 -4.87
N PHE A 128 -14.42 -0.67 -5.04
CA PHE A 128 -15.30 -1.51 -4.25
C PHE A 128 -15.06 -1.33 -2.74
N LEU A 129 -13.82 -1.44 -2.29
CA LEU A 129 -13.49 -1.27 -0.87
C LEU A 129 -13.83 0.15 -0.37
N ALA A 130 -13.52 1.18 -1.16
CA ALA A 130 -13.77 2.56 -0.81
C ALA A 130 -15.27 2.85 -0.64
N ILE A 131 -16.08 2.46 -1.62
CA ILE A 131 -17.54 2.67 -1.60
C ILE A 131 -18.20 1.82 -0.49
N LYS A 132 -17.86 0.53 -0.39
CA LYS A 132 -18.48 -0.38 0.59
C LYS A 132 -18.07 -0.09 2.04
N SER A 133 -16.88 0.40 2.29
CA SER A 133 -16.44 0.75 3.64
C SER A 133 -16.85 2.16 4.06
N GLY A 134 -16.98 3.07 3.10
CA GLY A 134 -17.27 4.48 3.34
C GLY A 134 -16.20 5.23 4.12
N VAL A 135 -15.01 4.66 4.28
CA VAL A 135 -13.87 5.31 4.97
C VAL A 135 -13.15 6.29 4.03
N PRO A 136 -12.42 7.27 4.58
CA PRO A 136 -11.60 8.15 3.75
C PRO A 136 -10.46 7.38 3.07
N ILE A 137 -10.05 7.88 1.89
CA ILE A 137 -8.89 7.40 1.13
C ILE A 137 -7.79 8.44 1.27
N VAL A 138 -6.59 8.00 1.64
CA VAL A 138 -5.36 8.81 1.63
C VAL A 138 -4.56 8.36 0.41
N PRO A 139 -4.46 9.19 -0.64
CA PRO A 139 -3.63 8.87 -1.79
C PRO A 139 -2.16 9.06 -1.41
N VAL A 140 -1.28 8.20 -1.87
CA VAL A 140 0.16 8.33 -1.67
C VAL A 140 0.91 7.96 -2.94
N TYR A 141 1.86 8.81 -3.34
CA TYR A 141 2.74 8.55 -4.47
C TYR A 141 4.12 8.13 -3.97
N VAL A 142 4.58 6.95 -4.39
CA VAL A 142 5.91 6.41 -4.08
C VAL A 142 6.79 6.50 -5.31
N GLN A 143 8.04 6.93 -5.13
CA GLN A 143 9.04 6.99 -6.20
C GLN A 143 10.42 6.57 -5.72
N GLY A 144 11.26 6.09 -6.66
CA GLY A 144 12.64 5.70 -6.42
C GLY A 144 12.83 4.27 -5.90
N THR A 145 11.79 3.59 -5.44
CA THR A 145 11.85 2.21 -4.95
C THR A 145 12.23 1.21 -6.04
N ASP A 146 11.81 1.45 -7.28
CA ASP A 146 12.19 0.69 -8.49
C ASP A 146 13.67 0.79 -8.79
N LYS A 147 14.29 1.93 -8.53
CA LYS A 147 15.75 2.14 -8.70
C LYS A 147 16.55 1.42 -7.61
N VAL A 148 16.01 1.34 -6.39
CA VAL A 148 16.63 0.63 -5.27
C VAL A 148 16.44 -0.88 -5.39
N MET A 149 15.25 -1.34 -5.75
CA MET A 149 14.90 -2.74 -5.94
C MET A 149 14.00 -2.90 -7.16
N ALA A 150 14.60 -3.09 -8.32
CA ALA A 150 13.87 -3.23 -9.57
C ALA A 150 12.90 -4.44 -9.54
N PRO A 151 11.75 -4.37 -10.23
CA PRO A 151 10.85 -5.51 -10.36
C PRO A 151 11.59 -6.77 -10.86
N GLY A 152 11.36 -7.91 -10.19
CA GLY A 152 11.99 -9.18 -10.55
C GLY A 152 13.41 -9.40 -10.00
N THR A 153 14.05 -8.39 -9.39
CA THR A 153 15.36 -8.55 -8.76
C THR A 153 15.27 -8.84 -7.27
N LYS A 154 16.33 -9.46 -6.72
CA LYS A 154 16.55 -9.63 -5.27
C LYS A 154 17.68 -8.74 -4.76
N PHE A 155 18.31 -7.97 -5.64
CA PHE A 155 19.46 -7.13 -5.30
C PHE A 155 18.99 -5.72 -5.00
N PHE A 156 19.57 -5.15 -3.93
CA PHE A 156 19.40 -3.77 -3.55
C PHE A 156 20.49 -2.91 -4.14
N LYS A 157 20.12 -1.78 -4.75
CA LYS A 157 21.01 -0.69 -5.08
C LYS A 157 20.79 0.44 -4.08
N ARG A 158 21.85 1.17 -3.76
CA ARG A 158 21.70 2.35 -2.90
C ARG A 158 21.03 3.48 -3.69
N GLY A 159 20.02 4.11 -3.09
CA GLY A 159 19.32 5.22 -3.74
C GLY A 159 18.24 5.84 -2.85
N PRO A 160 17.90 7.11 -3.09
CA PRO A 160 16.83 7.79 -2.34
C PRO A 160 15.47 7.29 -2.78
N VAL A 161 14.55 7.22 -1.81
CA VAL A 161 13.13 6.93 -2.04
C VAL A 161 12.27 8.01 -1.41
N SER A 162 11.09 8.25 -1.94
CA SER A 162 10.16 9.19 -1.32
C SER A 162 8.72 8.70 -1.37
N ALA A 163 7.92 9.15 -0.39
CA ALA A 163 6.49 8.96 -0.32
C ALA A 163 5.83 10.34 -0.07
N ILE A 164 4.87 10.71 -0.92
CA ILE A 164 4.14 11.97 -0.86
C ILE A 164 2.69 11.66 -0.57
N PHE A 165 2.19 12.09 0.60
CA PHE A 165 0.81 11.82 1.04
C PHE A 165 -0.11 12.98 0.62
N GLY A 166 -1.19 12.66 -0.08
CA GLY A 166 -2.24 13.62 -0.41
C GLY A 166 -3.28 13.75 0.69
N GLU A 167 -4.16 14.74 0.53
CA GLU A 167 -5.28 14.96 1.46
C GLU A 167 -6.29 13.82 1.42
N PRO A 168 -6.86 13.43 2.57
CA PRO A 168 -7.92 12.44 2.63
C PRO A 168 -9.15 12.91 1.83
N PHE A 169 -9.75 12.00 1.07
CA PHE A 169 -10.97 12.27 0.31
C PHE A 169 -11.91 11.07 0.29
N PHE A 170 -13.10 11.22 -0.27
CA PHE A 170 -14.12 10.19 -0.40
C PHE A 170 -14.53 10.02 -1.86
N VAL A 171 -15.02 8.83 -2.21
CA VAL A 171 -15.55 8.49 -3.55
C VAL A 171 -16.97 7.91 -3.48
N LYS A 172 -17.72 8.29 -2.44
CA LYS A 172 -19.09 7.75 -2.22
C LYS A 172 -20.07 8.09 -3.33
N ASP A 173 -19.82 9.17 -4.04
CA ASP A 173 -20.62 9.70 -5.16
C ASP A 173 -20.23 9.09 -6.50
N ALA A 174 -19.24 8.23 -6.57
CA ALA A 174 -18.86 7.58 -7.82
C ALA A 174 -19.93 6.57 -8.25
N PRO A 175 -20.39 6.60 -9.50
CA PRO A 175 -21.48 5.74 -9.99
C PRO A 175 -21.08 4.28 -10.13
N THR A 176 -19.79 4.00 -10.37
CA THR A 176 -19.25 2.64 -10.50
C THR A 176 -17.98 2.46 -9.68
N TYR A 177 -17.60 1.19 -9.43
CA TYR A 177 -16.34 0.88 -8.74
C TYR A 177 -15.12 1.21 -9.59
N GLU A 178 -15.23 1.07 -10.90
CA GLU A 178 -14.20 1.41 -11.88
C GLU A 178 -13.91 2.91 -11.85
N GLU A 179 -14.96 3.74 -11.89
CA GLU A 179 -14.81 5.20 -11.81
C GLU A 179 -14.24 5.64 -10.46
N ALA A 180 -14.71 5.04 -9.35
CA ALA A 180 -14.12 5.29 -8.04
C ALA A 180 -12.61 4.97 -8.03
N SER A 181 -12.23 3.83 -8.62
CA SER A 181 -10.82 3.41 -8.71
C SER A 181 -10.00 4.36 -9.57
N GLN A 182 -10.55 4.83 -10.70
CA GLN A 182 -9.87 5.76 -11.58
C GLN A 182 -9.65 7.11 -10.89
N ARG A 183 -10.67 7.65 -10.21
CA ARG A 183 -10.53 8.89 -9.42
C ARG A 183 -9.44 8.77 -8.34
N ILE A 184 -9.31 7.58 -7.72
CA ILE A 184 -8.25 7.32 -6.73
C ILE A 184 -6.88 7.31 -7.42
N LEU A 185 -6.75 6.65 -8.55
CA LEU A 185 -5.52 6.59 -9.33
C LEU A 185 -5.06 7.99 -9.77
N ASP A 186 -5.99 8.80 -10.29
CA ASP A 186 -5.72 10.17 -10.73
C ASP A 186 -5.20 11.04 -9.57
N LYS A 187 -5.81 10.90 -8.38
CA LYS A 187 -5.34 11.60 -7.16
C LYS A 187 -3.95 11.17 -6.72
N ILE A 188 -3.57 9.90 -6.91
CA ILE A 188 -2.21 9.42 -6.62
C ILE A 188 -1.21 10.05 -7.58
N TYR A 189 -1.49 10.04 -8.89
CA TYR A 189 -0.56 10.57 -9.89
C TYR A 189 -0.51 12.09 -9.92
N ALA A 190 -1.51 12.80 -9.43
CA ALA A 190 -1.46 14.24 -9.21
C ALA A 190 -0.46 14.68 -8.13
N LEU A 191 0.12 13.73 -7.37
CA LEU A 191 1.16 13.99 -6.37
C LEU A 191 2.59 13.84 -6.94
N ALA A 192 2.73 13.38 -8.19
CA ALA A 192 4.01 13.07 -8.84
C ALA A 192 4.91 14.29 -9.07
#